data_f3abd07e6c9f3354938aa78dec86eb4b
#
_entry.id   f3abd07e6c9f3354938aa78dec86eb4b
#
_cell.length_a   1.000
_cell.length_b   1.000
_cell.length_c   1.000
_cell.angle_alpha   90.00
_cell.angle_beta   90.00
_cell.angle_gamma   90.00
#
_symmetry.space_group_name_H-M   'P 1'
#
loop_
_entity.id
_entity.type
_entity.pdbx_description
1 polymer ?
#
loop_
_entity_poly.entity_id
_entity_poly.type
_entity_poly.pdbx_seq_one_letter_code
_entity_poly.pdbx_strand_id
1 'polypeptide(L)'
;MAVKSLFVFASLCWAFSSSYAQTPALDFSQARQLAHDRVDAIKVETAETAKRESEAKSARSLHGPKIELDSKQIWGRKTLDYGTINLGSIIPILPPIDLYHEEDIGGPRAAINAQLPIYMGGAINAKVRAADEAVYESQARTQAQRDTVDTELAQKYFAVQLARSIERLQSEMLHQQELEVRKALRFEKTGTISKLERMAVEVNRDAAKRELLTAQTNRRVAESELAGLLREESVGELKNPLFVVTEDIGSLKSWQDKAMGSSPVLKSVVAQRRQAEQGVTAAKAAWHPQVYAFANYNLIKHYLTIPEPDWIAGIGLKFTLWDNKDRNASIAAANSLVTKAQAAHDEARNRIQTAVQTAYLKSNEAREAYRLTDSTLSLAKENLRLREKSFSEGLSTADEVNDARTKLLAAEIARRVAAYRFVVAWAMLNAVSGDMNAFEQSVTRQTNIFEY
;
A
#
# COMPACT_ATOMS: atom_id res chain seq x y z
N MET A 1 5.73 -70.76 36.88
CA MET A 1 5.26 -70.95 35.49
C MET A 1 5.47 -69.63 34.75
N ALA A 2 6.42 -69.69 33.81
CA ALA A 2 6.91 -68.53 33.07
C ALA A 2 6.12 -68.42 31.74
N VAL A 3 5.67 -67.19 31.40
CA VAL A 3 5.24 -66.89 30.03
C VAL A 3 6.09 -65.75 29.52
N LYS A 4 6.92 -66.08 28.56
CA LYS A 4 7.76 -65.19 27.74
C LYS A 4 6.86 -64.52 26.71
N SER A 5 6.76 -63.19 26.69
CA SER A 5 6.21 -62.42 25.56
C SER A 5 7.33 -61.85 24.71
N LEU A 6 7.29 -62.30 23.47
CA LEU A 6 8.20 -61.98 22.38
C LEU A 6 7.82 -60.59 21.81
N PHE A 7 8.69 -59.58 21.93
CA PHE A 7 8.55 -58.32 21.24
C PHE A 7 9.17 -58.41 19.84
N VAL A 8 8.33 -58.36 18.81
CA VAL A 8 8.77 -58.22 17.43
C VAL A 8 8.87 -56.72 17.12
N PHE A 9 10.10 -56.22 16.94
CA PHE A 9 10.38 -54.87 16.43
C PHE A 9 10.20 -54.90 14.90
N ALA A 10 9.08 -54.35 14.43
CA ALA A 10 8.87 -54.01 13.03
C ALA A 10 9.49 -52.65 12.73
N SER A 11 10.70 -52.66 12.12
CA SER A 11 11.36 -51.45 11.63
C SER A 11 10.61 -50.93 10.39
N LEU A 12 9.78 -49.90 10.58
CA LEU A 12 9.14 -49.18 9.47
C LEU A 12 10.15 -48.15 8.91
N CYS A 13 10.89 -48.55 7.84
CA CYS A 13 11.63 -47.59 7.02
C CYS A 13 10.66 -46.70 6.28
N TRP A 14 10.44 -45.48 6.82
CA TRP A 14 9.81 -44.38 6.07
C TRP A 14 10.86 -43.87 5.07
N ALA A 15 10.74 -44.31 3.80
CA ALA A 15 11.38 -43.63 2.70
C ALA A 15 10.75 -42.24 2.54
N PHE A 16 11.44 -41.21 3.05
CA PHE A 16 11.16 -39.83 2.68
C PHE A 16 11.50 -39.68 1.19
N SER A 17 10.53 -39.95 0.32
CA SER A 17 10.58 -39.48 -1.06
C SER A 17 10.51 -37.98 -1.00
N SER A 18 11.66 -37.29 -1.11
CA SER A 18 11.69 -35.85 -1.37
C SER A 18 11.09 -35.64 -2.76
N SER A 19 9.76 -35.54 -2.82
CA SER A 19 9.11 -34.92 -3.97
C SER A 19 9.68 -33.51 -4.06
N TYR A 20 10.59 -33.29 -5.00
CA TYR A 20 10.81 -31.95 -5.52
C TYR A 20 9.48 -31.49 -6.10
N ALA A 21 8.66 -30.86 -5.28
CA ALA A 21 7.46 -30.17 -5.74
C ALA A 21 7.96 -29.13 -6.74
N GLN A 22 7.79 -29.40 -8.04
CA GLN A 22 7.97 -28.37 -9.05
C GLN A 22 7.05 -27.23 -8.63
N THR A 23 7.65 -26.10 -8.25
CA THR A 23 6.88 -24.88 -7.96
C THR A 23 6.00 -24.61 -9.17
N PRO A 24 4.67 -24.55 -9.01
CA PRO A 24 3.78 -24.36 -10.14
C PRO A 24 4.16 -23.09 -10.89
N ALA A 25 4.12 -23.15 -12.20
CA ALA A 25 4.44 -22.00 -13.03
C ALA A 25 3.54 -20.82 -12.66
N LEU A 26 4.15 -19.71 -12.26
CA LEU A 26 3.50 -18.54 -11.67
C LEU A 26 3.07 -17.57 -12.78
N ASP A 27 1.77 -17.26 -12.87
CA ASP A 27 1.30 -16.16 -13.72
C ASP A 27 1.29 -14.83 -12.96
N PHE A 28 1.16 -13.72 -13.70
CA PHE A 28 1.21 -12.37 -13.12
C PHE A 28 0.05 -12.12 -12.14
N SER A 29 -1.14 -12.63 -12.43
CA SER A 29 -2.32 -12.49 -11.56
C SER A 29 -2.10 -13.18 -10.21
N GLN A 30 -1.57 -14.43 -10.25
CA GLN A 30 -1.21 -15.16 -9.04
C GLN A 30 -0.10 -14.46 -8.24
N ALA A 31 0.93 -13.94 -8.94
CA ALA A 31 2.01 -13.18 -8.31
C ALA A 31 1.46 -11.90 -7.64
N ARG A 32 0.52 -11.21 -8.27
CA ARG A 32 -0.15 -10.02 -7.74
C ARG A 32 -0.94 -10.34 -6.47
N GLN A 33 -1.69 -11.43 -6.48
CA GLN A 33 -2.44 -11.87 -5.29
C GLN A 33 -1.50 -12.20 -4.13
N LEU A 34 -0.42 -12.96 -4.38
CA LEU A 34 0.60 -13.26 -3.37
C LEU A 34 1.26 -11.99 -2.81
N ALA A 35 1.58 -11.02 -3.67
CA ALA A 35 2.14 -9.75 -3.24
C ALA A 35 1.15 -8.98 -2.34
N HIS A 36 -0.13 -8.92 -2.71
CA HIS A 36 -1.15 -8.25 -1.90
C HIS A 36 -1.33 -8.89 -0.51
N ASP A 37 -1.20 -10.22 -0.42
CA ASP A 37 -1.37 -10.95 0.84
C ASP A 37 -0.13 -10.88 1.73
N ARG A 38 1.07 -10.75 1.16
CA ARG A 38 2.32 -10.95 1.89
C ARG A 38 3.14 -9.69 2.12
N VAL A 39 3.03 -8.66 1.26
CA VAL A 39 3.82 -7.44 1.38
C VAL A 39 3.40 -6.64 2.61
N ASP A 40 4.35 -6.42 3.53
CA ASP A 40 4.08 -5.79 4.82
C ASP A 40 3.61 -4.34 4.68
N ALA A 41 4.03 -3.62 3.65
CA ALA A 41 3.57 -2.26 3.39
C ALA A 41 2.04 -2.17 3.16
N ILE A 42 1.44 -3.18 2.51
CA ILE A 42 -0.02 -3.26 2.36
C ILE A 42 -0.69 -3.61 3.69
N LYS A 43 -0.09 -4.52 4.49
CA LYS A 43 -0.62 -4.88 5.81
C LYS A 43 -0.63 -3.69 6.76
N VAL A 44 0.42 -2.85 6.73
CA VAL A 44 0.49 -1.62 7.52
C VAL A 44 -0.67 -0.68 7.19
N GLU A 45 -0.91 -0.39 5.91
CA GLU A 45 -2.02 0.49 5.49
C GLU A 45 -3.39 -0.15 5.77
N THR A 46 -3.52 -1.47 5.63
CA THR A 46 -4.75 -2.19 5.97
C THR A 46 -5.04 -2.12 7.47
N ALA A 47 -4.02 -2.28 8.32
CA ALA A 47 -4.15 -2.14 9.76
C ALA A 47 -4.52 -0.69 10.18
N GLU A 48 -3.94 0.32 9.51
CA GLU A 48 -4.33 1.72 9.73
C GLU A 48 -5.80 1.95 9.35
N THR A 49 -6.26 1.34 8.24
CA THR A 49 -7.67 1.42 7.83
C THR A 49 -8.58 0.78 8.88
N ALA A 50 -8.27 -0.40 9.41
CA ALA A 50 -9.03 -1.04 10.48
C ALA A 50 -9.05 -0.21 11.77
N LYS A 51 -7.95 0.46 12.08
CA LYS A 51 -7.87 1.43 13.18
C LYS A 51 -8.83 2.60 12.95
N ARG A 52 -8.82 3.23 11.75
CA ARG A 52 -9.73 4.34 11.42
C ARG A 52 -11.20 3.93 11.46
N GLU A 53 -11.53 2.73 11.01
CA GLU A 53 -12.88 2.18 11.13
C GLU A 53 -13.32 2.03 12.58
N SER A 54 -12.42 1.59 13.45
CA SER A 54 -12.66 1.48 14.89
C SER A 54 -12.83 2.87 15.54
N GLU A 55 -12.03 3.86 15.15
CA GLU A 55 -12.14 5.25 15.59
C GLU A 55 -13.48 5.88 15.11
N ALA A 56 -13.90 5.63 13.88
CA ALA A 56 -15.19 6.08 13.35
C ALA A 56 -16.37 5.43 14.11
N LYS A 57 -16.28 4.14 14.42
CA LYS A 57 -17.26 3.46 15.29
C LYS A 57 -17.31 4.06 16.67
N SER A 58 -16.15 4.37 17.27
CA SER A 58 -16.06 5.09 18.56
C SER A 58 -16.63 6.50 18.48
N ALA A 59 -16.40 7.24 17.39
CA ALA A 59 -16.98 8.57 17.20
C ALA A 59 -18.52 8.53 17.14
N ARG A 60 -19.10 7.53 16.49
CA ARG A 60 -20.56 7.35 16.43
C ARG A 60 -21.16 7.07 17.82
N SER A 61 -20.44 6.39 18.71
CA SER A 61 -20.90 6.12 20.08
C SER A 61 -21.03 7.39 20.95
N LEU A 62 -20.45 8.53 20.51
CA LEU A 62 -20.63 9.82 21.20
C LEU A 62 -22.07 10.33 21.24
N HIS A 63 -22.96 9.80 20.41
CA HIS A 63 -24.40 10.04 20.49
C HIS A 63 -25.08 9.27 21.62
N GLY A 64 -24.43 8.26 22.18
CA GLY A 64 -24.96 7.43 23.24
C GLY A 64 -24.82 8.07 24.63
N PRO A 65 -25.47 7.46 25.63
CA PRO A 65 -25.34 7.90 27.01
C PRO A 65 -23.94 7.59 27.56
N LYS A 66 -23.40 8.54 28.33
CA LYS A 66 -22.24 8.35 29.20
C LYS A 66 -22.76 7.98 30.59
N ILE A 67 -22.39 6.81 31.09
CA ILE A 67 -22.75 6.34 32.43
C ILE A 67 -21.48 6.19 33.25
N GLU A 68 -21.44 6.86 34.39
CA GLU A 68 -20.27 6.88 35.29
C GLU A 68 -20.68 6.49 36.70
N LEU A 69 -19.90 5.68 37.37
CA LEU A 69 -19.95 5.45 38.79
C LEU A 69 -18.94 6.40 39.46
N ASP A 70 -19.42 7.36 40.21
CA ASP A 70 -18.61 8.26 41.04
C ASP A 70 -18.62 7.75 42.48
N SER A 71 -17.46 7.55 43.08
CA SER A 71 -17.34 7.22 44.47
C SER A 71 -16.26 8.08 45.14
N LYS A 72 -16.64 8.74 46.23
CA LYS A 72 -15.77 9.65 46.94
C LYS A 72 -15.97 9.54 48.46
N GLN A 73 -14.90 9.65 49.20
CA GLN A 73 -14.92 9.88 50.67
C GLN A 73 -14.92 11.37 50.90
N ILE A 74 -15.87 11.85 51.68
CA ILE A 74 -15.95 13.27 52.04
C ILE A 74 -15.78 13.46 53.55
N TRP A 75 -15.24 14.57 53.94
CA TRP A 75 -15.17 15.11 55.27
C TRP A 75 -15.54 16.56 55.23
N GLY A 76 -16.44 16.98 56.10
CA GLY A 76 -16.88 18.37 56.19
C GLY A 76 -17.71 18.63 57.40
N ARG A 77 -18.00 19.88 57.63
CA ARG A 77 -18.92 20.34 58.66
C ARG A 77 -20.04 21.12 58.02
N LYS A 78 -21.27 20.80 58.35
CA LYS A 78 -22.45 21.51 57.89
C LYS A 78 -23.02 22.28 59.09
N THR A 79 -23.19 23.56 58.90
CA THR A 79 -23.84 24.45 59.85
C THR A 79 -25.17 24.93 59.22
N LEU A 80 -26.25 24.66 59.91
CA LEU A 80 -27.57 25.13 59.53
C LEU A 80 -28.00 26.13 60.58
N ASP A 81 -28.13 27.42 60.20
CA ASP A 81 -28.58 28.47 61.04
C ASP A 81 -29.92 28.99 60.47
N TYR A 82 -30.99 28.63 61.12
CA TYR A 82 -32.36 29.11 60.76
C TYR A 82 -32.77 30.32 61.56
N GLY A 83 -31.84 30.90 62.29
CA GLY A 83 -32.08 32.06 63.19
C GLY A 83 -32.73 31.68 64.50
N THR A 84 -32.99 32.69 65.29
CA THR A 84 -33.61 32.56 66.60
C THR A 84 -35.12 32.82 66.51
N ILE A 85 -35.92 31.79 66.87
CA ILE A 85 -37.39 32.03 67.01
C ILE A 85 -37.68 32.59 68.43
N ASN A 86 -38.13 33.80 68.46
CA ASN A 86 -38.55 34.44 69.70
C ASN A 86 -40.06 34.35 69.85
N LEU A 87 -40.52 33.38 70.64
CA LEU A 87 -41.93 33.19 70.96
C LEU A 87 -42.32 33.91 72.22
N GLY A 88 -41.42 34.70 72.81
CA GLY A 88 -41.70 35.50 74.07
C GLY A 88 -42.83 36.55 73.94
N SER A 89 -43.20 36.94 72.68
CA SER A 89 -44.36 37.80 72.44
C SER A 89 -45.73 37.10 72.56
N ILE A 90 -45.70 35.74 72.47
CA ILE A 90 -46.91 34.90 72.56
C ILE A 90 -46.94 34.15 73.90
N ILE A 91 -45.81 33.72 74.39
CA ILE A 91 -45.65 32.97 75.64
C ILE A 91 -44.44 33.56 76.38
N PRO A 92 -44.63 34.44 77.39
CA PRO A 92 -43.58 35.22 78.04
C PRO A 92 -42.56 34.41 78.85
N ILE A 93 -42.81 33.13 79.07
CA ILE A 93 -41.95 32.22 79.86
C ILE A 93 -41.02 31.39 78.97
N LEU A 94 -41.17 31.41 77.63
CA LEU A 94 -40.30 30.61 76.75
C LEU A 94 -39.02 31.41 76.35
N PRO A 95 -37.85 30.88 76.59
CA PRO A 95 -36.63 31.51 76.11
C PRO A 95 -36.59 31.49 74.60
N PRO A 96 -35.85 32.39 73.94
CA PRO A 96 -35.59 32.30 72.51
C PRO A 96 -35.00 30.94 72.15
N ILE A 97 -35.50 30.28 71.11
CA ILE A 97 -35.02 29.01 70.60
C ILE A 97 -34.10 29.31 69.47
N ASP A 98 -32.79 29.04 69.65
CA ASP A 98 -31.85 29.12 68.53
C ASP A 98 -31.96 27.87 67.74
N LEU A 99 -32.35 28.02 66.48
CA LEU A 99 -32.39 26.94 65.50
C LEU A 99 -31.04 26.80 64.82
N TYR A 100 -30.01 26.63 65.62
CA TYR A 100 -28.65 26.35 65.16
C TYR A 100 -28.36 24.87 65.26
N HIS A 101 -27.97 24.27 64.11
CA HIS A 101 -27.60 22.86 64.07
C HIS A 101 -26.26 22.74 63.36
N GLU A 102 -25.29 22.11 64.03
CA GLU A 102 -23.97 21.82 63.48
C GLU A 102 -23.79 20.30 63.43
N GLU A 103 -23.46 19.81 62.26
CA GLU A 103 -23.27 18.39 62.03
C GLU A 103 -21.97 18.14 61.26
N ASP A 104 -21.12 17.26 61.76
CA ASP A 104 -19.95 16.77 61.02
C ASP A 104 -20.42 15.75 59.99
N ILE A 105 -20.31 16.12 58.71
CA ILE A 105 -20.61 15.26 57.61
C ILE A 105 -19.33 14.53 57.18
N GLY A 106 -19.31 13.18 57.29
CA GLY A 106 -18.19 12.36 56.88
C GLY A 106 -18.68 11.00 56.42
N GLY A 107 -18.02 10.45 55.42
CA GLY A 107 -18.34 9.10 54.98
C GLY A 107 -18.23 8.88 53.48
N PRO A 108 -18.38 7.62 53.04
CA PRO A 108 -18.37 7.29 51.64
C PRO A 108 -19.63 7.81 50.92
N ARG A 109 -19.49 8.41 49.77
CA ARG A 109 -20.57 8.71 48.82
C ARG A 109 -20.35 7.94 47.53
N ALA A 110 -21.39 7.36 46.98
CA ALA A 110 -21.38 6.75 45.66
C ALA A 110 -22.65 7.07 44.91
N ALA A 111 -22.49 7.46 43.65
CA ALA A 111 -23.60 7.82 42.77
C ALA A 111 -23.36 7.32 41.36
N ILE A 112 -24.43 6.93 40.68
CA ILE A 112 -24.43 6.65 39.24
C ILE A 112 -24.91 7.93 38.54
N ASN A 113 -24.07 8.44 37.63
CA ASN A 113 -24.36 9.58 36.80
C ASN A 113 -24.58 9.12 35.38
N ALA A 114 -25.66 9.50 34.74
CA ALA A 114 -25.93 9.25 33.31
C ALA A 114 -26.09 10.60 32.61
N GLN A 115 -25.45 10.75 31.44
CA GLN A 115 -25.58 11.95 30.61
C GLN A 115 -25.75 11.53 29.16
N LEU A 116 -26.81 12.01 28.50
CA LEU A 116 -27.10 11.78 27.09
C LEU A 116 -27.04 13.13 26.34
N PRO A 117 -26.11 13.31 25.38
CA PRO A 117 -26.08 14.52 24.56
C PRO A 117 -27.26 14.49 23.58
N ILE A 118 -28.16 15.50 23.67
CA ILE A 118 -29.30 15.67 22.74
C ILE A 118 -28.85 16.55 21.57
N TYR A 119 -28.23 17.69 21.91
CA TYR A 119 -27.70 18.62 20.94
C TYR A 119 -26.42 19.29 21.46
N MET A 120 -25.35 19.16 20.66
CA MET A 120 -24.01 19.65 21.03
C MET A 120 -23.50 20.71 20.05
N GLY A 121 -24.40 21.56 19.53
CA GLY A 121 -24.03 22.57 18.55
C GLY A 121 -23.55 22.06 17.21
N GLY A 122 -23.75 20.74 16.90
CA GLY A 122 -23.24 20.09 15.73
C GLY A 122 -21.84 19.45 15.89
N ALA A 123 -21.18 19.63 17.05
CA ALA A 123 -19.81 19.14 17.28
C ALA A 123 -19.69 17.60 17.13
N ILE A 124 -20.64 16.84 17.67
CA ILE A 124 -20.62 15.36 17.58
C ILE A 124 -20.78 14.93 16.11
N ASN A 125 -21.76 15.51 15.40
CA ASN A 125 -21.99 15.19 13.99
C ASN A 125 -20.77 15.52 13.13
N ALA A 126 -20.12 16.66 13.37
CA ALA A 126 -18.90 17.04 12.68
C ALA A 126 -17.74 16.04 12.97
N LYS A 127 -17.61 15.61 14.24
CA LYS A 127 -16.59 14.63 14.63
C LYS A 127 -16.83 13.27 13.97
N VAL A 128 -18.09 12.80 13.92
CA VAL A 128 -18.47 11.57 13.24
C VAL A 128 -18.14 11.65 11.75
N ARG A 129 -18.56 12.72 11.07
CA ARG A 129 -18.27 12.91 9.65
C ARG A 129 -16.76 13.02 9.38
N ALA A 130 -16.00 13.72 10.22
CA ALA A 130 -14.55 13.77 10.09
C ALA A 130 -13.91 12.39 10.23
N ALA A 131 -14.38 11.56 11.16
CA ALA A 131 -13.91 10.20 11.32
C ALA A 131 -14.30 9.29 10.13
N ASP A 132 -15.49 9.46 9.56
CA ASP A 132 -15.90 8.73 8.35
C ASP A 132 -15.01 9.13 7.14
N GLU A 133 -14.70 10.42 6.96
CA GLU A 133 -13.78 10.86 5.92
C GLU A 133 -12.34 10.35 6.15
N ALA A 134 -11.92 10.18 7.42
CA ALA A 134 -10.62 9.57 7.75
C ALA A 134 -10.56 8.09 7.34
N VAL A 135 -11.68 7.37 7.38
CA VAL A 135 -11.78 6.00 6.83
C VAL A 135 -11.60 6.02 5.31
N TYR A 136 -12.31 6.92 4.60
CA TYR A 136 -12.17 7.05 3.14
C TYR A 136 -10.76 7.44 2.73
N GLU A 137 -10.10 8.33 3.47
CA GLU A 137 -8.69 8.68 3.26
C GLU A 137 -7.80 7.44 3.37
N SER A 138 -7.94 6.67 4.44
CA SER A 138 -7.12 5.49 4.70
C SER A 138 -7.34 4.38 3.67
N GLN A 139 -8.59 4.14 3.26
CA GLN A 139 -8.92 3.20 2.18
C GLN A 139 -8.26 3.61 0.85
N ALA A 140 -8.30 4.91 0.54
CA ALA A 140 -7.66 5.44 -0.65
C ALA A 140 -6.12 5.30 -0.60
N ARG A 141 -5.50 5.49 0.57
CA ARG A 141 -4.06 5.24 0.78
C ARG A 141 -3.71 3.76 0.62
N THR A 142 -4.52 2.87 1.19
CA THR A 142 -4.32 1.42 1.01
C THR A 142 -4.34 1.04 -0.47
N GLN A 143 -5.27 1.62 -1.26
CA GLN A 143 -5.31 1.37 -2.69
C GLN A 143 -4.08 1.96 -3.42
N ALA A 144 -3.64 3.17 -3.08
CA ALA A 144 -2.42 3.75 -3.63
C ALA A 144 -1.17 2.89 -3.32
N GLN A 145 -1.11 2.31 -2.12
CA GLN A 145 -0.03 1.39 -1.75
C GLN A 145 -0.08 0.09 -2.55
N ARG A 146 -1.27 -0.46 -2.81
CA ARG A 146 -1.44 -1.62 -3.70
C ARG A 146 -0.95 -1.32 -5.11
N ASP A 147 -1.35 -0.18 -5.68
CA ASP A 147 -0.91 0.23 -7.02
C ASP A 147 0.62 0.41 -7.10
N THR A 148 1.24 0.87 -6.00
CA THR A 148 2.71 0.98 -5.88
C THR A 148 3.36 -0.41 -5.89
N VAL A 149 2.84 -1.34 -5.09
CA VAL A 149 3.33 -2.72 -5.03
C VAL A 149 3.11 -3.44 -6.37
N ASP A 150 1.98 -3.23 -7.02
CA ASP A 150 1.68 -3.80 -8.34
C ASP A 150 2.68 -3.30 -9.41
N THR A 151 3.06 -2.02 -9.34
CA THR A 151 4.07 -1.45 -10.25
C THR A 151 5.45 -2.07 -9.99
N GLU A 152 5.85 -2.20 -8.73
CA GLU A 152 7.10 -2.85 -8.35
C GLU A 152 7.09 -4.34 -8.76
N LEU A 153 5.98 -5.03 -8.55
CA LEU A 153 5.81 -6.41 -9.01
C LEU A 153 5.96 -6.53 -10.52
N ALA A 154 5.32 -5.66 -11.30
CA ALA A 154 5.44 -5.67 -12.75
C ALA A 154 6.91 -5.48 -13.18
N GLN A 155 7.63 -4.53 -12.57
CA GLN A 155 9.05 -4.33 -12.85
C GLN A 155 9.87 -5.60 -12.56
N LYS A 156 9.73 -6.20 -11.39
CA LYS A 156 10.52 -7.37 -10.98
C LYS A 156 10.13 -8.65 -11.74
N TYR A 157 8.83 -8.88 -11.96
CA TYR A 157 8.34 -10.04 -12.70
C TYR A 157 8.88 -10.06 -14.14
N PHE A 158 8.76 -8.94 -14.84
CA PHE A 158 9.21 -8.85 -16.22
C PHE A 158 10.73 -8.64 -16.34
N ALA A 159 11.42 -8.17 -15.27
CA ALA A 159 12.88 -8.20 -15.21
C ALA A 159 13.43 -9.64 -15.18
N VAL A 160 12.76 -10.56 -14.47
CA VAL A 160 13.12 -12.00 -14.52
C VAL A 160 12.94 -12.56 -15.94
N GLN A 161 11.83 -12.23 -16.61
CA GLN A 161 11.60 -12.67 -17.98
C GLN A 161 12.66 -12.12 -18.95
N LEU A 162 13.03 -10.85 -18.82
CA LEU A 162 14.11 -10.25 -19.58
C LEU A 162 15.44 -10.97 -19.32
N ALA A 163 15.81 -11.16 -18.05
CA ALA A 163 17.07 -11.79 -17.69
C ALA A 163 17.17 -13.25 -18.17
N ARG A 164 16.09 -14.03 -18.07
CA ARG A 164 16.01 -15.39 -18.60
C ARG A 164 16.16 -15.42 -20.12
N SER A 165 15.55 -14.48 -20.83
CA SER A 165 15.65 -14.42 -22.28
C SER A 165 17.06 -14.02 -22.73
N ILE A 166 17.74 -13.10 -22.03
CA ILE A 166 19.13 -12.72 -22.30
C ILE A 166 20.08 -13.89 -22.01
N GLU A 167 19.92 -14.60 -20.89
CA GLU A 167 20.73 -15.79 -20.60
C GLU A 167 20.61 -16.84 -21.70
N ARG A 168 19.39 -17.10 -22.21
CA ARG A 168 19.17 -18.02 -23.32
C ARG A 168 19.92 -17.59 -24.58
N LEU A 169 19.86 -16.31 -24.93
CA LEU A 169 20.60 -15.78 -26.07
C LEU A 169 22.11 -15.88 -25.90
N GLN A 170 22.63 -15.60 -24.72
CA GLN A 170 24.06 -15.73 -24.43
C GLN A 170 24.53 -17.18 -24.41
N SER A 171 23.67 -18.08 -23.94
CA SER A 171 23.95 -19.54 -24.00
C SER A 171 24.02 -20.05 -25.44
N GLU A 172 23.10 -19.59 -26.29
CA GLU A 172 23.15 -19.92 -27.74
C GLU A 172 24.41 -19.37 -28.40
N MET A 173 24.77 -18.09 -28.08
CA MET A 173 26.01 -17.51 -28.59
C MET A 173 27.26 -18.32 -28.18
N LEU A 174 27.34 -18.69 -26.89
CA LEU A 174 28.47 -19.55 -26.44
C LEU A 174 28.49 -20.87 -27.17
N HIS A 175 27.34 -21.53 -27.35
CA HIS A 175 27.26 -22.79 -28.10
C HIS A 175 27.79 -22.65 -29.54
N GLN A 176 27.41 -21.55 -30.23
CA GLN A 176 27.91 -21.24 -31.57
C GLN A 176 29.44 -21.01 -31.56
N GLN A 177 29.99 -20.26 -30.58
CA GLN A 177 31.43 -20.06 -30.47
C GLN A 177 32.18 -21.36 -30.20
N GLU A 178 31.65 -22.29 -29.41
CA GLU A 178 32.25 -23.61 -29.20
C GLU A 178 32.26 -24.48 -30.47
N LEU A 179 31.22 -24.36 -31.32
CA LEU A 179 31.22 -25.01 -32.64
C LEU A 179 32.32 -24.45 -33.54
N GLU A 180 32.53 -23.11 -33.52
CA GLU A 180 33.60 -22.50 -34.31
C GLU A 180 34.99 -22.91 -33.82
N VAL A 181 35.23 -23.00 -32.51
CA VAL A 181 36.50 -23.54 -31.97
C VAL A 181 36.75 -24.96 -32.45
N ARG A 182 35.71 -25.82 -32.44
CA ARG A 182 35.84 -27.18 -32.93
C ARG A 182 36.17 -27.25 -34.44
N LYS A 183 35.62 -26.35 -35.24
CA LYS A 183 35.98 -26.20 -36.66
C LYS A 183 37.42 -25.71 -36.84
N ALA A 184 37.83 -24.67 -36.12
CA ALA A 184 39.17 -24.10 -36.17
C ALA A 184 40.24 -25.10 -35.79
N LEU A 185 40.02 -25.93 -34.76
CA LEU A 185 40.94 -27.02 -34.40
C LEU A 185 41.12 -28.06 -35.51
N ARG A 186 40.07 -28.38 -36.28
CA ARG A 186 40.17 -29.29 -37.44
C ARG A 186 40.96 -28.63 -38.58
N PHE A 187 40.70 -27.38 -38.88
CA PHE A 187 41.38 -26.65 -39.95
C PHE A 187 42.87 -26.40 -39.67
N GLU A 188 43.24 -26.16 -38.41
CA GLU A 188 44.65 -26.04 -38.00
C GLU A 188 45.37 -27.40 -38.22
N LYS A 189 44.76 -28.53 -37.85
CA LYS A 189 45.32 -29.86 -38.07
C LYS A 189 45.54 -30.22 -39.55
N THR A 190 44.69 -29.66 -40.44
CA THR A 190 44.86 -29.85 -41.88
C THR A 190 45.74 -28.78 -42.53
N GLY A 191 46.27 -27.83 -41.74
CA GLY A 191 47.10 -26.74 -42.24
C GLY A 191 46.31 -25.63 -42.99
N THR A 192 44.99 -25.66 -42.89
CA THR A 192 44.12 -24.68 -43.61
C THR A 192 44.12 -23.31 -42.96
N ILE A 193 44.27 -23.24 -41.62
CA ILE A 193 44.39 -22.00 -40.87
C ILE A 193 45.63 -22.02 -39.98
N SER A 194 46.10 -20.83 -39.61
CA SER A 194 47.21 -20.66 -38.69
C SER A 194 46.81 -20.88 -37.21
N LYS A 195 47.80 -21.14 -36.36
CA LYS A 195 47.60 -21.14 -34.89
C LYS A 195 47.07 -19.82 -34.38
N LEU A 196 47.44 -18.67 -34.98
CA LEU A 196 46.99 -17.36 -34.60
C LEU A 196 45.47 -17.21 -34.81
N GLU A 197 44.96 -17.66 -35.96
CA GLU A 197 43.53 -17.60 -36.27
C GLU A 197 42.71 -18.50 -35.32
N ARG A 198 43.20 -19.71 -35.00
CA ARG A 198 42.55 -20.55 -33.98
C ARG A 198 42.51 -19.86 -32.60
N MET A 199 43.61 -19.22 -32.17
CA MET A 199 43.66 -18.48 -30.88
C MET A 199 42.66 -17.32 -30.87
N ALA A 200 42.45 -16.63 -31.98
CA ALA A 200 41.42 -15.57 -32.08
C ALA A 200 40.01 -16.12 -31.84
N VAL A 201 39.66 -17.26 -32.41
CA VAL A 201 38.38 -17.94 -32.18
C VAL A 201 38.20 -18.36 -30.71
N GLU A 202 39.29 -18.86 -30.07
CA GLU A 202 39.25 -19.19 -28.64
C GLU A 202 39.00 -17.96 -27.75
N VAL A 203 39.58 -16.79 -28.07
CA VAL A 203 39.32 -15.54 -27.38
C VAL A 203 37.84 -15.16 -27.48
N ASN A 204 37.25 -15.31 -28.68
CA ASN A 204 35.80 -15.00 -28.87
C ASN A 204 34.90 -15.94 -28.03
N ARG A 205 35.25 -17.26 -27.96
CA ARG A 205 34.55 -18.22 -27.08
C ARG A 205 34.67 -17.81 -25.60
N ASP A 206 35.86 -17.41 -25.13
CA ASP A 206 36.08 -17.02 -23.75
C ASP A 206 35.37 -15.70 -23.42
N ALA A 207 35.22 -14.79 -24.37
CA ALA A 207 34.38 -13.61 -24.24
C ALA A 207 32.90 -14.00 -24.08
N ALA A 208 32.37 -14.87 -24.96
CA ALA A 208 30.99 -15.34 -24.86
C ALA A 208 30.71 -16.07 -23.53
N LYS A 209 31.70 -16.84 -23.01
CA LYS A 209 31.59 -17.50 -21.71
C LYS A 209 31.47 -16.49 -20.55
N ARG A 210 32.22 -15.36 -20.58
CA ARG A 210 32.11 -14.30 -19.58
C ARG A 210 30.74 -13.65 -19.64
N GLU A 211 30.25 -13.34 -20.85
CA GLU A 211 28.92 -12.74 -21.03
C GLU A 211 27.79 -13.66 -20.51
N LEU A 212 27.88 -14.99 -20.77
CA LEU A 212 26.93 -15.93 -20.20
C LEU A 212 26.97 -15.95 -18.68
N LEU A 213 28.17 -15.94 -18.06
CA LEU A 213 28.29 -15.87 -16.59
C LEU A 213 27.63 -14.61 -16.02
N THR A 214 27.82 -13.48 -16.69
CA THR A 214 27.17 -12.20 -16.31
C THR A 214 25.65 -12.32 -16.44
N ALA A 215 25.14 -12.89 -17.55
CA ALA A 215 23.70 -13.08 -17.74
C ALA A 215 23.09 -14.03 -16.68
N GLN A 216 23.78 -15.12 -16.35
CA GLN A 216 23.39 -16.05 -15.28
C GLN A 216 23.30 -15.35 -13.92
N THR A 217 24.28 -14.50 -13.61
CA THR A 217 24.29 -13.73 -12.38
C THR A 217 23.12 -12.74 -12.33
N ASN A 218 22.90 -11.99 -13.42
CA ASN A 218 21.79 -11.05 -13.53
C ASN A 218 20.42 -11.75 -13.40
N ARG A 219 20.26 -12.94 -13.98
CA ARG A 219 19.05 -13.75 -13.79
C ARG A 219 18.84 -14.10 -12.32
N ARG A 220 19.88 -14.62 -11.64
CA ARG A 220 19.78 -14.97 -10.21
C ARG A 220 19.44 -13.77 -9.34
N VAL A 221 20.01 -12.60 -9.63
CA VAL A 221 19.67 -11.36 -8.94
C VAL A 221 18.20 -11.00 -9.14
N ALA A 222 17.71 -10.98 -10.38
CA ALA A 222 16.31 -10.67 -10.69
C ALA A 222 15.34 -11.66 -10.02
N GLU A 223 15.65 -12.95 -10.06
CA GLU A 223 14.86 -14.00 -9.38
C GLU A 223 14.85 -13.80 -7.86
N SER A 224 15.98 -13.46 -7.25
CA SER A 224 16.08 -13.18 -5.82
C SER A 224 15.28 -11.93 -5.43
N GLU A 225 15.29 -10.87 -6.24
CA GLU A 225 14.49 -9.66 -6.00
C GLU A 225 12.99 -9.93 -6.07
N LEU A 226 12.54 -10.72 -7.05
CA LEU A 226 11.13 -11.11 -7.15
C LEU A 226 10.72 -12.03 -5.99
N ALA A 227 11.55 -13.03 -5.67
CA ALA A 227 11.34 -13.93 -4.54
C ALA A 227 11.22 -13.14 -3.22
N GLY A 228 12.11 -12.16 -3.01
CA GLY A 228 12.08 -11.26 -1.84
C GLY A 228 10.78 -10.45 -1.75
N LEU A 229 10.28 -9.91 -2.86
CA LEU A 229 9.00 -9.20 -2.89
C LEU A 229 7.83 -10.13 -2.55
N LEU A 230 7.81 -11.34 -3.11
CA LEU A 230 6.74 -12.32 -2.90
C LEU A 230 6.85 -13.08 -1.57
N ARG A 231 7.93 -12.87 -0.81
CA ARG A 231 8.24 -13.62 0.42
C ARG A 231 8.28 -15.13 0.17
N GLU A 232 8.90 -15.53 -0.96
CA GLU A 232 9.16 -16.92 -1.33
C GLU A 232 10.66 -17.22 -1.26
N GLU A 233 11.02 -18.48 -1.09
CA GLU A 233 12.44 -18.90 -1.11
C GLU A 233 13.02 -18.86 -2.51
N SER A 234 12.21 -19.14 -3.51
CA SER A 234 12.61 -19.15 -4.92
C SER A 234 11.42 -18.88 -5.84
N VAL A 235 11.72 -18.38 -7.03
CA VAL A 235 10.73 -18.17 -8.09
C VAL A 235 10.82 -19.31 -9.09
N GLY A 236 9.71 -20.02 -9.30
CA GLY A 236 9.57 -21.04 -10.31
C GLY A 236 9.52 -20.49 -11.74
N GLU A 237 8.95 -21.25 -12.65
CA GLU A 237 8.71 -20.80 -14.02
C GLU A 237 7.64 -19.67 -14.04
N LEU A 238 7.84 -18.65 -14.89
CA LEU A 238 6.90 -17.54 -15.07
C LEU A 238 6.17 -17.72 -16.39
N LYS A 239 4.83 -17.67 -16.37
CA LYS A 239 4.00 -17.96 -17.56
C LYS A 239 3.91 -16.79 -18.56
N ASN A 240 3.87 -15.56 -18.06
CA ASN A 240 3.61 -14.39 -18.92
C ASN A 240 4.94 -13.86 -19.48
N PRO A 241 5.15 -13.89 -20.81
CA PRO A 241 6.34 -13.33 -21.45
C PRO A 241 6.30 -11.79 -21.46
N LEU A 242 7.38 -11.17 -21.90
CA LEU A 242 7.40 -9.74 -22.23
C LEU A 242 6.38 -9.48 -23.36
N PHE A 243 5.71 -8.32 -23.31
CA PHE A 243 4.69 -7.97 -24.30
C PHE A 243 4.73 -6.49 -24.69
N VAL A 244 4.20 -6.18 -25.84
CA VAL A 244 3.98 -4.81 -26.30
C VAL A 244 2.56 -4.68 -26.86
N VAL A 245 1.84 -3.68 -26.40
CA VAL A 245 0.48 -3.38 -26.86
C VAL A 245 0.53 -2.77 -28.28
N THR A 246 -0.14 -3.42 -29.22
CA THR A 246 -0.19 -2.97 -30.63
C THR A 246 -1.31 -1.99 -30.90
N GLU A 247 -2.38 -2.03 -30.10
CA GLU A 247 -3.53 -1.14 -30.21
C GLU A 247 -3.14 0.31 -29.84
N ASP A 248 -3.94 1.26 -30.32
CA ASP A 248 -3.78 2.65 -29.90
C ASP A 248 -4.05 2.80 -28.41
N ILE A 249 -3.10 3.40 -27.69
CA ILE A 249 -3.23 3.64 -26.25
C ILE A 249 -4.14 4.82 -25.92
N GLY A 250 -4.74 5.48 -26.94
CA GLY A 250 -5.62 6.61 -26.76
C GLY A 250 -4.90 7.95 -26.56
N SER A 251 -5.66 9.01 -26.33
CA SER A 251 -5.12 10.37 -26.18
C SER A 251 -4.62 10.65 -24.76
N LEU A 252 -3.63 11.53 -24.63
CA LEU A 252 -3.15 12.02 -23.32
C LEU A 252 -4.32 12.56 -22.47
N LYS A 253 -5.26 13.28 -23.12
CA LYS A 253 -6.39 13.85 -22.40
C LYS A 253 -7.28 12.78 -21.79
N SER A 254 -7.54 11.68 -22.48
CA SER A 254 -8.35 10.58 -21.95
C SER A 254 -7.70 9.95 -20.70
N TRP A 255 -6.37 9.82 -20.67
CA TRP A 255 -5.63 9.33 -19.52
C TRP A 255 -5.66 10.32 -18.35
N GLN A 256 -5.54 11.62 -18.62
CA GLN A 256 -5.67 12.66 -17.60
C GLN A 256 -7.07 12.66 -16.97
N ASP A 257 -8.12 12.61 -17.80
CA ASP A 257 -9.52 12.60 -17.32
C ASP A 257 -9.79 11.31 -16.49
N LYS A 258 -9.28 10.17 -16.93
CA LYS A 258 -9.34 8.91 -16.19
C LYS A 258 -8.65 9.03 -14.82
N ALA A 259 -7.43 9.57 -14.77
CA ALA A 259 -6.68 9.75 -13.52
C ALA A 259 -7.38 10.70 -12.56
N MET A 260 -8.00 11.78 -13.06
CA MET A 260 -8.78 12.71 -12.22
C MET A 260 -9.99 12.05 -11.57
N GLY A 261 -10.59 11.03 -12.20
CA GLY A 261 -11.74 10.30 -11.65
C GLY A 261 -11.37 9.13 -10.73
N SER A 262 -10.26 8.44 -11.02
CA SER A 262 -9.94 7.16 -10.40
C SER A 262 -8.75 7.16 -9.46
N SER A 263 -7.81 8.12 -9.57
CA SER A 263 -6.57 8.15 -8.76
C SER A 263 -6.83 8.04 -7.26
N PRO A 264 -6.29 7.01 -6.59
CA PRO A 264 -6.43 6.86 -5.14
C PRO A 264 -5.77 8.01 -4.37
N VAL A 265 -4.66 8.54 -4.88
CA VAL A 265 -3.96 9.68 -4.26
C VAL A 265 -4.86 10.91 -4.24
N LEU A 266 -5.58 11.21 -5.34
CA LEU A 266 -6.49 12.33 -5.37
C LEU A 266 -7.68 12.12 -4.42
N LYS A 267 -8.23 10.90 -4.35
CA LYS A 267 -9.32 10.55 -3.43
C LYS A 267 -8.90 10.75 -1.97
N SER A 268 -7.67 10.39 -1.60
CA SER A 268 -7.20 10.58 -0.22
C SER A 268 -7.12 12.06 0.16
N VAL A 269 -6.64 12.92 -0.72
CA VAL A 269 -6.53 14.38 -0.46
C VAL A 269 -7.91 15.06 -0.44
N VAL A 270 -8.85 14.60 -1.27
CA VAL A 270 -10.26 15.06 -1.21
C VAL A 270 -10.88 14.72 0.14
N ALA A 271 -10.65 13.52 0.66
CA ALA A 271 -11.13 13.11 1.98
C ALA A 271 -10.50 13.98 3.10
N GLN A 272 -9.19 14.27 3.03
CA GLN A 272 -8.51 15.19 3.96
C GLN A 272 -9.12 16.59 3.96
N ARG A 273 -9.45 17.13 2.78
CA ARG A 273 -10.13 18.43 2.68
C ARG A 273 -11.50 18.40 3.36
N ARG A 274 -12.30 17.35 3.13
CA ARG A 274 -13.59 17.18 3.78
C ARG A 274 -13.48 17.03 5.30
N GLN A 275 -12.43 16.36 5.80
CA GLN A 275 -12.13 16.33 7.24
C GLN A 275 -11.89 17.74 7.79
N ALA A 276 -11.09 18.56 7.12
CA ALA A 276 -10.81 19.93 7.53
C ALA A 276 -12.10 20.78 7.54
N GLU A 277 -12.99 20.62 6.57
CA GLU A 277 -14.32 21.29 6.53
C GLU A 277 -15.18 20.92 7.75
N GLN A 278 -15.15 19.64 8.18
CA GLN A 278 -15.83 19.24 9.42
C GLN A 278 -15.16 19.85 10.65
N GLY A 279 -13.85 20.06 10.62
CA GLY A 279 -13.13 20.80 11.69
C GLY A 279 -13.65 22.22 11.89
N VAL A 280 -13.99 22.93 10.82
CA VAL A 280 -14.62 24.26 10.89
C VAL A 280 -16.00 24.16 11.54
N THR A 281 -16.80 23.16 11.17
CA THR A 281 -18.13 22.93 11.76
C THR A 281 -18.00 22.63 13.26
N ALA A 282 -17.02 21.83 13.66
CA ALA A 282 -16.75 21.54 15.07
C ALA A 282 -16.30 22.80 15.85
N ALA A 283 -15.46 23.66 15.26
CA ALA A 283 -15.04 24.91 15.88
C ALA A 283 -16.21 25.88 16.08
N LYS A 284 -17.11 26.00 15.09
CA LYS A 284 -18.32 26.83 15.16
C LYS A 284 -19.31 26.35 16.23
N ALA A 285 -19.29 25.05 16.57
CA ALA A 285 -20.18 24.48 17.58
C ALA A 285 -20.03 25.15 18.98
N ALA A 286 -18.85 25.74 19.26
CA ALA A 286 -18.62 26.50 20.49
C ALA A 286 -19.53 27.77 20.66
N TRP A 287 -20.14 28.25 19.58
CA TRP A 287 -21.08 29.34 19.58
C TRP A 287 -22.56 28.90 19.74
N HIS A 288 -22.80 27.60 19.88
CA HIS A 288 -24.15 27.05 20.03
C HIS A 288 -24.39 26.53 21.44
N PRO A 289 -25.63 26.64 21.97
CA PRO A 289 -25.98 26.00 23.21
C PRO A 289 -25.91 24.48 23.10
N GLN A 290 -25.61 23.84 24.21
CA GLN A 290 -25.57 22.38 24.34
C GLN A 290 -26.77 21.91 25.15
N VAL A 291 -27.54 20.96 24.66
CA VAL A 291 -28.67 20.36 25.33
C VAL A 291 -28.37 18.91 25.62
N TYR A 292 -28.59 18.50 26.85
CA TYR A 292 -28.34 17.13 27.29
C TYR A 292 -29.41 16.68 28.30
N ALA A 293 -29.75 15.40 28.25
CA ALA A 293 -30.48 14.79 29.36
C ALA A 293 -29.47 14.29 30.38
N PHE A 294 -29.82 14.37 31.65
CA PHE A 294 -29.02 13.85 32.73
C PHE A 294 -29.86 13.11 33.75
N ALA A 295 -29.25 12.14 34.42
CA ALA A 295 -29.81 11.48 35.59
C ALA A 295 -28.70 11.18 36.59
N ASN A 296 -29.00 11.33 37.85
CA ASN A 296 -28.16 10.97 38.97
C ASN A 296 -28.94 10.05 39.91
N TYR A 297 -28.31 9.00 40.41
CA TYR A 297 -28.87 8.14 41.43
C TYR A 297 -27.84 7.90 42.53
N ASN A 298 -28.16 8.28 43.76
CA ASN A 298 -27.30 8.10 44.92
C ASN A 298 -27.44 6.70 45.47
N LEU A 299 -26.34 5.90 45.37
CA LEU A 299 -26.28 4.51 45.87
C LEU A 299 -26.17 4.46 47.39
N ILE A 300 -25.42 5.41 47.97
CA ILE A 300 -25.23 5.53 49.41
C ILE A 300 -26.01 6.73 49.88
N LYS A 301 -27.16 6.47 50.56
CA LYS A 301 -28.13 7.51 50.96
C LYS A 301 -27.94 7.98 52.39
N HIS A 302 -27.18 7.23 53.18
CA HIS A 302 -27.02 7.50 54.61
C HIS A 302 -26.42 8.88 54.90
N TYR A 303 -25.57 9.37 54.02
CA TYR A 303 -24.92 10.67 54.16
C TYR A 303 -25.53 11.80 53.30
N LEU A 304 -26.74 11.55 52.73
CA LEU A 304 -27.44 12.60 52.01
C LEU A 304 -27.98 13.65 53.00
N THR A 305 -27.79 14.90 52.66
CA THR A 305 -28.43 15.99 53.43
C THR A 305 -29.93 16.11 53.09
N ILE A 306 -30.73 16.61 54.00
CA ILE A 306 -32.21 16.71 53.85
C ILE A 306 -32.67 17.26 52.49
N PRO A 307 -31.98 18.26 51.86
CA PRO A 307 -32.39 18.76 50.55
C PRO A 307 -31.84 17.95 49.35
N GLU A 308 -31.00 16.92 49.55
CA GLU A 308 -30.47 16.12 48.45
C GLU A 308 -31.39 14.95 48.12
N PRO A 309 -31.97 14.91 46.89
CA PRO A 309 -32.87 13.80 46.53
C PRO A 309 -32.09 12.49 46.29
N ASP A 310 -32.78 11.35 46.50
CA ASP A 310 -32.23 10.02 46.17
C ASP A 310 -31.86 9.89 44.71
N TRP A 311 -32.61 10.51 43.83
CA TRP A 311 -32.38 10.59 42.42
C TRP A 311 -32.89 11.91 41.84
N ILE A 312 -32.27 12.32 40.76
CA ILE A 312 -32.71 13.47 39.97
C ILE A 312 -32.51 13.17 38.49
N ALA A 313 -33.46 13.49 37.66
CA ALA A 313 -33.32 13.41 36.21
C ALA A 313 -33.93 14.66 35.56
N GLY A 314 -33.40 15.04 34.43
CA GLY A 314 -33.87 16.24 33.75
C GLY A 314 -33.17 16.51 32.42
N ILE A 315 -33.48 17.67 31.86
CA ILE A 315 -32.82 18.17 30.64
C ILE A 315 -32.08 19.46 31.07
N GLY A 316 -30.80 19.48 30.73
CA GLY A 316 -29.92 20.61 30.98
C GLY A 316 -29.58 21.34 29.67
N LEU A 317 -29.52 22.66 29.76
CA LEU A 317 -28.98 23.53 28.70
C LEU A 317 -27.72 24.21 29.24
N LYS A 318 -26.63 24.06 28.51
CA LYS A 318 -25.37 24.72 28.82
C LYS A 318 -24.95 25.61 27.67
N PHE A 319 -24.77 26.90 27.99
CA PHE A 319 -24.21 27.85 27.05
C PHE A 319 -23.06 28.59 27.73
N THR A 320 -21.87 28.49 27.16
CA THR A 320 -20.68 29.13 27.70
C THR A 320 -20.61 30.56 27.20
N LEU A 321 -20.90 31.53 28.07
CA LEU A 321 -20.87 32.97 27.74
C LEU A 321 -19.43 33.48 27.60
N TRP A 322 -18.56 33.05 28.50
CA TRP A 322 -17.15 33.42 28.53
C TRP A 322 -16.31 32.23 28.94
N ASP A 323 -15.22 31.99 28.18
CA ASP A 323 -14.15 31.07 28.51
C ASP A 323 -12.80 31.70 28.11
N ASN A 324 -11.70 31.17 28.60
CA ASN A 324 -10.36 31.69 28.27
C ASN A 324 -9.91 31.32 26.84
N LYS A 325 -10.83 30.94 25.94
CA LYS A 325 -10.55 30.55 24.56
C LYS A 325 -11.10 31.63 23.62
N ASP A 326 -10.25 32.09 22.72
CA ASP A 326 -10.68 32.87 21.57
C ASP A 326 -11.34 31.96 20.53
N ARG A 327 -12.68 31.98 20.51
CA ARG A 327 -13.49 31.16 19.58
C ARG A 327 -13.29 31.62 18.14
N ASN A 328 -13.12 32.92 17.89
CA ASN A 328 -12.87 33.43 16.55
C ASN A 328 -11.52 33.02 16.04
N ALA A 329 -10.47 33.07 16.88
CA ALA A 329 -9.14 32.53 16.53
C ALA A 329 -9.19 31.03 16.26
N SER A 330 -9.96 30.24 17.02
CA SER A 330 -10.15 28.82 16.79
C SER A 330 -10.81 28.51 15.44
N ILE A 331 -11.83 29.30 15.06
CA ILE A 331 -12.49 29.20 13.75
C ILE A 331 -11.53 29.64 12.63
N ALA A 332 -10.76 30.71 12.84
CA ALA A 332 -9.77 31.17 11.87
C ALA A 332 -8.69 30.11 11.64
N ALA A 333 -8.20 29.44 12.70
CA ALA A 333 -7.26 28.32 12.60
C ALA A 333 -7.87 27.15 11.81
N ALA A 334 -9.12 26.77 12.08
CA ALA A 334 -9.81 25.72 11.32
C ALA A 334 -9.98 26.08 9.83
N ASN A 335 -10.32 27.33 9.51
CA ASN A 335 -10.38 27.81 8.13
C ASN A 335 -9.00 27.75 7.44
N SER A 336 -7.94 28.08 8.15
CA SER A 336 -6.56 27.94 7.62
C SER A 336 -6.20 26.51 7.30
N LEU A 337 -6.71 25.52 8.07
CA LEU A 337 -6.57 24.10 7.73
C LEU A 337 -7.32 23.70 6.45
N VAL A 338 -8.51 24.29 6.21
CA VAL A 338 -9.23 24.08 4.93
C VAL A 338 -8.44 24.68 3.78
N THR A 339 -7.91 25.90 3.92
CA THR A 339 -7.05 26.51 2.90
C THR A 339 -5.82 25.64 2.61
N LYS A 340 -5.16 25.13 3.65
CA LYS A 340 -4.03 24.19 3.51
C LYS A 340 -4.43 22.93 2.76
N ALA A 341 -5.58 22.33 3.11
CA ALA A 341 -6.07 21.12 2.46
C ALA A 341 -6.46 21.37 0.99
N GLN A 342 -7.02 22.54 0.68
CA GLN A 342 -7.32 22.94 -0.70
C GLN A 342 -6.01 23.10 -1.52
N ALA A 343 -5.01 23.76 -0.98
CA ALA A 343 -3.71 23.89 -1.66
C ALA A 343 -3.05 22.53 -1.88
N ALA A 344 -3.14 21.61 -0.91
CA ALA A 344 -2.64 20.24 -1.05
C ALA A 344 -3.40 19.45 -2.14
N HIS A 345 -4.71 19.67 -2.26
CA HIS A 345 -5.52 19.09 -3.33
C HIS A 345 -5.07 19.59 -4.71
N ASP A 346 -4.88 20.89 -4.86
CA ASP A 346 -4.49 21.49 -6.14
C ASP A 346 -3.08 21.05 -6.55
N GLU A 347 -2.16 20.95 -5.58
CA GLU A 347 -0.82 20.39 -5.78
C GLU A 347 -0.88 18.90 -6.19
N ALA A 348 -1.68 18.09 -5.52
CA ALA A 348 -1.84 16.68 -5.87
C ALA A 348 -2.40 16.53 -7.30
N ARG A 349 -3.38 17.34 -7.67
CA ARG A 349 -3.93 17.39 -9.03
C ARG A 349 -2.86 17.68 -10.07
N ASN A 350 -2.05 18.71 -9.85
CA ASN A 350 -0.97 19.10 -10.75
C ASN A 350 0.09 17.99 -10.87
N ARG A 351 0.47 17.36 -9.75
CA ARG A 351 1.42 16.24 -9.74
C ARG A 351 0.90 15.05 -10.53
N ILE A 352 -0.38 14.70 -10.36
CA ILE A 352 -1.00 13.59 -11.09
C ILE A 352 -1.03 13.89 -12.60
N GLN A 353 -1.42 15.10 -12.99
CA GLN A 353 -1.41 15.50 -14.42
C GLN A 353 -0.01 15.38 -15.04
N THR A 354 1.01 15.87 -14.34
CA THR A 354 2.41 15.76 -14.79
C THR A 354 2.89 14.31 -14.82
N ALA A 355 2.54 13.50 -13.81
CA ALA A 355 2.91 12.09 -13.75
C ALA A 355 2.25 11.28 -14.90
N VAL A 356 0.97 11.53 -15.19
CA VAL A 356 0.26 10.92 -16.33
C VAL A 356 0.91 11.33 -17.65
N GLN A 357 1.21 12.61 -17.83
CA GLN A 357 1.87 13.08 -19.04
C GLN A 357 3.23 12.42 -19.24
N THR A 358 4.03 12.35 -18.18
CA THR A 358 5.35 11.71 -18.22
C THR A 358 5.25 10.22 -18.54
N ALA A 359 4.33 9.49 -17.86
CA ALA A 359 4.14 8.07 -18.09
C ALA A 359 3.59 7.79 -19.51
N TYR A 360 2.67 8.62 -20.00
CA TYR A 360 2.14 8.53 -21.35
C TYR A 360 3.24 8.73 -22.42
N LEU A 361 4.06 9.77 -22.29
CA LEU A 361 5.16 10.04 -23.21
C LEU A 361 6.19 8.91 -23.20
N LYS A 362 6.55 8.38 -22.01
CA LYS A 362 7.46 7.24 -21.89
C LYS A 362 6.88 5.96 -22.49
N SER A 363 5.58 5.71 -22.34
CA SER A 363 4.93 4.55 -22.94
C SER A 363 4.94 4.63 -24.48
N ASN A 364 4.68 5.81 -25.04
CA ASN A 364 4.77 6.02 -26.49
C ASN A 364 6.22 5.91 -26.99
N GLU A 365 7.19 6.54 -26.30
CA GLU A 365 8.62 6.41 -26.62
C GLU A 365 9.04 4.95 -26.64
N ALA A 366 8.72 4.20 -25.59
CA ALA A 366 9.10 2.79 -25.48
C ALA A 366 8.45 1.92 -26.58
N ARG A 367 7.19 2.21 -26.95
CA ARG A 367 6.50 1.52 -28.05
C ARG A 367 7.14 1.81 -29.41
N GLU A 368 7.48 3.06 -29.69
CA GLU A 368 8.18 3.41 -30.91
C GLU A 368 9.61 2.86 -30.95
N ALA A 369 10.33 2.92 -29.82
CA ALA A 369 11.65 2.30 -29.72
C ALA A 369 11.59 0.80 -30.02
N TYR A 370 10.59 0.09 -29.51
CA TYR A 370 10.38 -1.33 -29.84
C TYR A 370 10.11 -1.53 -31.33
N ARG A 371 9.23 -0.73 -31.93
CA ARG A 371 8.92 -0.82 -33.38
C ARG A 371 10.15 -0.61 -34.26
N LEU A 372 11.01 0.31 -33.89
CA LEU A 372 12.28 0.54 -34.62
C LEU A 372 13.23 -0.65 -34.55
N THR A 373 13.12 -1.55 -33.56
CA THR A 373 13.93 -2.77 -33.49
C THR A 373 13.61 -3.78 -34.61
N ASP A 374 12.41 -3.73 -35.22
CA ASP A 374 12.03 -4.62 -36.30
C ASP A 374 12.98 -4.48 -37.51
N SER A 375 13.24 -3.25 -37.94
CA SER A 375 14.16 -2.96 -39.03
C SER A 375 15.60 -3.39 -38.68
N THR A 376 16.08 -3.02 -37.50
CA THR A 376 17.42 -3.36 -37.03
C THR A 376 17.64 -4.88 -36.97
N LEU A 377 16.66 -5.61 -36.43
CA LEU A 377 16.72 -7.06 -36.32
C LEU A 377 16.71 -7.73 -37.71
N SER A 378 15.84 -7.27 -38.62
CA SER A 378 15.75 -7.77 -39.99
C SER A 378 17.07 -7.57 -40.75
N LEU A 379 17.63 -6.37 -40.67
CA LEU A 379 18.92 -6.05 -41.29
C LEU A 379 20.08 -6.85 -40.70
N ALA A 380 20.10 -7.03 -39.36
CA ALA A 380 21.14 -7.82 -38.71
C ALA A 380 21.08 -9.31 -39.10
N LYS A 381 19.88 -9.89 -39.20
CA LYS A 381 19.65 -11.26 -39.67
C LYS A 381 20.14 -11.45 -41.11
N GLU A 382 19.76 -10.55 -41.99
CA GLU A 382 20.15 -10.62 -43.38
C GLU A 382 21.67 -10.38 -43.56
N ASN A 383 22.26 -9.47 -42.79
CA ASN A 383 23.73 -9.28 -42.78
C ASN A 383 24.46 -10.57 -42.39
N LEU A 384 24.05 -11.23 -41.30
CA LEU A 384 24.65 -12.49 -40.88
C LEU A 384 24.52 -13.56 -41.98
N ARG A 385 23.31 -13.73 -42.54
CA ARG A 385 23.05 -14.69 -43.62
C ARG A 385 23.98 -14.46 -44.83
N LEU A 386 24.14 -13.22 -45.25
CA LEU A 386 25.02 -12.86 -46.39
C LEU A 386 26.50 -13.10 -46.04
N ARG A 387 26.94 -12.76 -44.82
CA ARG A 387 28.32 -13.00 -44.37
C ARG A 387 28.65 -14.50 -44.28
N GLU A 388 27.74 -15.29 -43.75
CA GLU A 388 27.92 -16.75 -43.69
C GLU A 388 28.02 -17.39 -45.11
N LYS A 389 27.19 -16.89 -46.06
CA LYS A 389 27.28 -17.30 -47.45
C LYS A 389 28.63 -16.88 -48.06
N SER A 390 29.03 -15.63 -47.96
CA SER A 390 30.31 -15.15 -48.46
C SER A 390 31.51 -15.91 -47.88
N PHE A 391 31.42 -16.23 -46.58
CA PHE A 391 32.45 -17.05 -45.93
C PHE A 391 32.53 -18.45 -46.52
N SER A 392 31.41 -19.08 -46.81
CA SER A 392 31.39 -20.40 -47.44
C SER A 392 31.98 -20.41 -48.86
N GLU A 393 31.95 -19.26 -49.51
CA GLU A 393 32.49 -19.02 -50.87
C GLU A 393 33.95 -18.50 -50.83
N GLY A 394 34.55 -18.35 -49.61
CA GLY A 394 35.91 -17.83 -49.42
C GLY A 394 36.06 -16.31 -49.63
N LEU A 395 34.95 -15.57 -49.67
CA LEU A 395 34.92 -14.12 -49.95
C LEU A 395 34.80 -13.26 -48.70
N SER A 396 34.70 -13.86 -47.49
CA SER A 396 34.63 -13.20 -46.21
C SER A 396 35.48 -13.91 -45.17
N THR A 397 35.91 -13.23 -44.13
CA THR A 397 36.68 -13.81 -43.03
C THR A 397 35.78 -14.33 -41.91
N ALA A 398 36.33 -15.21 -41.07
CA ALA A 398 35.64 -15.72 -39.88
C ALA A 398 35.31 -14.60 -38.89
N ASP A 399 36.18 -13.59 -38.77
CA ASP A 399 35.94 -12.41 -37.90
C ASP A 399 34.77 -11.57 -38.38
N GLU A 400 34.57 -11.40 -39.71
CA GLU A 400 33.40 -10.69 -40.25
C GLU A 400 32.09 -11.43 -39.97
N VAL A 401 32.07 -12.76 -39.99
CA VAL A 401 30.91 -13.55 -39.61
C VAL A 401 30.65 -13.42 -38.11
N ASN A 402 31.69 -13.49 -37.28
CA ASN A 402 31.57 -13.32 -35.83
C ASN A 402 31.05 -11.92 -35.46
N ASP A 403 31.52 -10.84 -36.13
CA ASP A 403 31.03 -9.49 -35.96
C ASP A 403 29.53 -9.36 -36.33
N ALA A 404 29.13 -9.94 -37.47
CA ALA A 404 27.72 -9.98 -37.88
C ALA A 404 26.82 -10.72 -36.88
N ARG A 405 27.32 -11.85 -36.30
CA ARG A 405 26.62 -12.65 -35.28
C ARG A 405 26.50 -11.86 -33.97
N THR A 406 27.52 -11.15 -33.54
CA THR A 406 27.51 -10.27 -32.38
C THR A 406 26.52 -9.11 -32.56
N LYS A 407 26.46 -8.53 -33.76
CA LYS A 407 25.46 -7.48 -34.11
C LYS A 407 24.02 -8.02 -34.07
N LEU A 408 23.79 -9.24 -34.53
CA LEU A 408 22.48 -9.87 -34.43
C LEU A 408 22.07 -10.09 -32.98
N LEU A 409 22.97 -10.66 -32.16
CA LEU A 409 22.73 -10.86 -30.72
C LEU A 409 22.41 -9.54 -30.03
N ALA A 410 23.17 -8.47 -30.33
CA ALA A 410 22.91 -7.15 -29.77
C ALA A 410 21.52 -6.60 -30.19
N ALA A 411 21.10 -6.81 -31.43
CA ALA A 411 19.76 -6.42 -31.91
C ALA A 411 18.65 -7.22 -31.22
N GLU A 412 18.84 -8.51 -30.99
CA GLU A 412 17.88 -9.36 -30.28
C GLU A 412 17.74 -8.96 -28.80
N ILE A 413 18.84 -8.66 -28.12
CA ILE A 413 18.85 -8.16 -26.74
C ILE A 413 18.16 -6.77 -26.70
N ALA A 414 18.51 -5.87 -27.62
CA ALA A 414 17.92 -4.53 -27.68
C ALA A 414 16.38 -4.58 -27.85
N ARG A 415 15.87 -5.54 -28.64
CA ARG A 415 14.43 -5.75 -28.81
C ARG A 415 13.75 -6.16 -27.50
N ARG A 416 14.32 -7.11 -26.76
CA ARG A 416 13.78 -7.57 -25.47
C ARG A 416 13.84 -6.47 -24.42
N VAL A 417 14.94 -5.70 -24.39
CA VAL A 417 15.07 -4.54 -23.52
C VAL A 417 14.01 -3.47 -23.84
N ALA A 418 13.73 -3.22 -25.13
CA ALA A 418 12.67 -2.28 -25.54
C ALA A 418 11.28 -2.78 -25.11
N ALA A 419 10.98 -4.06 -25.27
CA ALA A 419 9.73 -4.66 -24.78
C ALA A 419 9.59 -4.52 -23.25
N TYR A 420 10.64 -4.81 -22.49
CA TYR A 420 10.65 -4.61 -21.04
C TYR A 420 10.39 -3.14 -20.66
N ARG A 421 11.08 -2.21 -21.30
CA ARG A 421 10.85 -0.76 -21.07
C ARG A 421 9.41 -0.37 -21.32
N PHE A 422 8.80 -0.91 -22.38
CA PHE A 422 7.37 -0.70 -22.66
C PHE A 422 6.50 -1.22 -21.52
N VAL A 423 6.70 -2.47 -21.06
CA VAL A 423 5.90 -3.07 -19.98
C VAL A 423 5.98 -2.23 -18.72
N VAL A 424 7.18 -1.77 -18.33
CA VAL A 424 7.38 -0.92 -17.16
C VAL A 424 6.68 0.43 -17.31
N ALA A 425 6.82 1.10 -18.46
CA ALA A 425 6.16 2.37 -18.72
C ALA A 425 4.63 2.22 -18.76
N TRP A 426 4.14 1.12 -19.31
CA TRP A 426 2.72 0.78 -19.37
C TRP A 426 2.12 0.50 -17.99
N ALA A 427 2.84 -0.25 -17.14
CA ALA A 427 2.45 -0.45 -15.74
C ALA A 427 2.37 0.88 -14.99
N MET A 428 3.36 1.75 -15.16
CA MET A 428 3.39 3.08 -14.54
C MET A 428 2.20 3.95 -14.98
N LEU A 429 1.87 3.96 -16.29
CA LEU A 429 0.74 4.73 -16.82
C LEU A 429 -0.59 4.26 -16.23
N ASN A 430 -0.80 2.95 -16.14
CA ASN A 430 -2.00 2.38 -15.53
C ASN A 430 -2.06 2.66 -14.02
N ALA A 431 -0.95 2.56 -13.29
CA ALA A 431 -0.89 2.86 -11.86
C ALA A 431 -1.23 4.31 -11.54
N VAL A 432 -0.61 5.27 -12.25
CA VAL A 432 -0.88 6.70 -12.05
C VAL A 432 -2.32 7.05 -12.41
N SER A 433 -2.89 6.33 -13.38
CA SER A 433 -4.29 6.48 -13.77
C SER A 433 -5.28 5.76 -12.83
N GLY A 434 -4.77 5.00 -11.84
CA GLY A 434 -5.59 4.27 -10.85
C GLY A 434 -6.32 3.07 -11.43
N ASP A 435 -5.75 2.38 -12.44
CA ASP A 435 -6.35 1.22 -13.09
C ASP A 435 -5.34 0.11 -13.39
N MET A 436 -4.74 -0.46 -12.34
CA MET A 436 -3.85 -1.61 -12.46
C MET A 436 -4.56 -2.88 -12.95
N ASN A 437 -5.88 -2.94 -12.89
CA ASN A 437 -6.64 -4.07 -13.45
C ASN A 437 -6.58 -4.07 -14.99
N ALA A 438 -6.58 -2.89 -15.62
CA ALA A 438 -6.39 -2.79 -17.09
C ALA A 438 -4.97 -3.24 -17.49
N PHE A 439 -3.95 -2.96 -16.66
CA PHE A 439 -2.61 -3.49 -16.88
C PHE A 439 -2.62 -5.02 -16.82
N GLU A 440 -3.18 -5.62 -15.78
CA GLU A 440 -3.28 -7.08 -15.62
C GLU A 440 -3.98 -7.74 -16.82
N GLN A 441 -5.10 -7.16 -17.29
CA GLN A 441 -5.77 -7.65 -18.48
C GLN A 441 -4.90 -7.58 -19.73
N SER A 442 -4.05 -6.54 -19.85
CA SER A 442 -3.16 -6.41 -20.99
C SER A 442 -2.04 -7.45 -21.02
N VAL A 443 -1.65 -8.03 -19.89
CA VAL A 443 -0.62 -9.08 -19.79
C VAL A 443 -1.00 -10.35 -20.54
N THR A 444 -2.30 -10.65 -20.69
CA THR A 444 -2.81 -11.88 -21.32
C THR A 444 -3.53 -11.62 -22.66
N ARG A 445 -3.60 -10.35 -23.12
CA ARG A 445 -4.36 -9.99 -24.30
C ARG A 445 -3.74 -10.55 -25.59
N GLN A 446 -4.48 -11.33 -26.35
CA GLN A 446 -3.99 -12.03 -27.55
C GLN A 446 -3.55 -11.10 -28.70
N THR A 447 -4.03 -9.85 -28.73
CA THR A 447 -3.65 -8.85 -29.74
C THR A 447 -2.26 -8.25 -29.51
N ASN A 448 -1.62 -8.53 -28.37
CA ASN A 448 -0.28 -8.04 -28.05
C ASN A 448 0.80 -8.86 -28.78
N ILE A 449 1.95 -8.19 -29.05
CA ILE A 449 3.16 -8.88 -29.48
C ILE A 449 3.85 -9.42 -28.22
N PHE A 450 4.16 -10.69 -28.21
CA PHE A 450 4.87 -11.35 -27.09
C PHE A 450 6.32 -11.67 -27.48
N GLU A 451 7.25 -11.41 -26.58
CA GLU A 451 8.68 -11.68 -26.70
C GLU A 451 9.09 -12.75 -25.67
N TYR A 452 9.47 -13.94 -26.17
CA TYR A 452 9.84 -15.11 -25.35
C TYR A 452 11.34 -15.23 -25.14
#